data_c9e353ba2bdc11bdce1ee1a6487c81df
#
_entry.id   c9e353ba2bdc11bdce1ee1a6487c81df
#
_cell.length_a   1.000
_cell.length_b   1.000
_cell.length_c   1.000
_cell.angle_alpha   90.00
_cell.angle_beta   90.00
_cell.angle_gamma   90.00
#
_symmetry.space_group_name_H-M   'P 1'
#
loop_
_entity.id
_entity.type
_entity.pdbx_description
1 polymer ?
#
loop_
_entity_poly.entity_id
_entity_poly.type
_entity_poly.pdbx_seq_one_letter_code
_entity_poly.pdbx_strand_id
1 'polypeptide(L)'
;MLIMKAIRVECFQNLVNYRKPSSFIIKETFPLPPYSTVLGMIHAACGFTTFHPMELSIQGKNKGTISELYTRYSFSAGVKFEEGRHQICVHDKEDYGVFKGIANVELICENNMILHILPSEEDFDTVYQSLLNPPQYLSLGRYEDLLYIKKVNCSFIMGRRS
;
A
#
# COMPACT_ATOMS: atom_id res chain seq x y z
N MET A 1 17.84 -23.34 17.06
CA MET A 1 17.86 -21.98 16.51
C MET A 1 18.40 -22.10 15.08
N LEU A 2 17.57 -21.78 14.10
CA LEU A 2 17.95 -21.89 12.69
C LEU A 2 18.35 -20.50 12.17
N ILE A 3 19.44 -20.44 11.41
CA ILE A 3 19.81 -19.25 10.65
C ILE A 3 19.09 -19.34 9.31
N MET A 4 18.24 -18.37 9.01
CA MET A 4 17.48 -18.31 7.78
C MET A 4 17.95 -17.10 6.95
N LYS A 5 18.07 -17.30 5.63
CA LYS A 5 18.40 -16.23 4.69
C LYS A 5 17.13 -15.46 4.39
N ALA A 6 17.13 -14.15 4.63
CA ALA A 6 16.01 -13.26 4.39
C ALA A 6 16.41 -12.14 3.42
N ILE A 7 15.43 -11.62 2.69
CA ILE A 7 15.57 -10.39 1.90
C ILE A 7 15.25 -9.22 2.83
N ARG A 8 16.19 -8.30 2.98
CA ARG A 8 16.04 -7.08 3.77
C ARG A 8 15.90 -5.88 2.85
N VAL A 9 14.78 -5.19 2.97
CA VAL A 9 14.44 -4.01 2.17
C VAL A 9 14.37 -2.79 3.07
N GLU A 10 15.20 -1.79 2.80
CA GLU A 10 15.06 -0.46 3.39
C GLU A 10 14.27 0.43 2.44
N CYS A 11 13.17 0.98 2.93
CA CYS A 11 12.27 1.78 2.09
C CYS A 11 11.73 3.01 2.83
N PHE A 12 11.15 3.92 2.06
CA PHE A 12 10.66 5.21 2.54
C PHE A 12 9.39 5.60 1.81
N GLN A 13 8.47 6.22 2.54
CA GLN A 13 7.32 6.92 1.99
C GLN A 13 7.19 8.29 2.66
N ASN A 14 6.96 9.33 1.86
CA ASN A 14 6.86 10.69 2.38
C ASN A 14 5.55 10.92 3.14
N LEU A 15 4.43 10.64 2.49
CA LEU A 15 3.08 10.70 3.05
C LEU A 15 2.33 9.43 2.65
N VAL A 16 1.74 8.73 3.60
CA VAL A 16 1.04 7.46 3.32
C VAL A 16 -0.16 7.24 4.24
N ASN A 17 -1.20 6.59 3.70
CA ASN A 17 -2.33 6.10 4.48
C ASN A 17 -2.48 4.58 4.34
N TYR A 18 -2.32 3.87 5.44
CA TYR A 18 -2.67 2.45 5.55
C TYR A 18 -4.08 2.36 6.17
N ARG A 19 -5.07 2.50 5.33
CA ARG A 19 -6.47 2.69 5.73
C ARG A 19 -6.97 1.62 6.68
N LYS A 20 -7.55 2.04 7.81
CA LYS A 20 -8.30 1.18 8.71
C LYS A 20 -9.68 0.85 8.09
N PRO A 21 -10.11 -0.43 8.06
CA PRO A 21 -11.38 -0.82 7.45
C PRO A 21 -12.61 -0.16 8.06
N SER A 22 -12.58 0.12 9.37
CA SER A 22 -13.69 0.70 10.12
C SER A 22 -13.83 2.23 10.01
N SER A 23 -12.89 2.90 9.33
CA SER A 23 -12.88 4.37 9.23
C SER A 23 -13.62 4.85 7.98
N PHE A 24 -14.89 5.27 8.14
CA PHE A 24 -15.75 5.70 7.03
C PHE A 24 -15.70 7.21 6.79
N ILE A 25 -15.71 8.02 7.84
CA ILE A 25 -15.79 9.48 7.77
C ILE A 25 -14.38 10.08 7.66
N ILE A 26 -13.51 9.74 8.60
CA ILE A 26 -12.10 10.09 8.56
C ILE A 26 -11.35 8.84 8.11
N LYS A 27 -10.55 8.94 7.07
CA LYS A 27 -9.73 7.81 6.62
C LYS A 27 -8.52 7.67 7.54
N GLU A 28 -8.72 7.04 8.69
CA GLU A 28 -7.65 6.75 9.65
C GLU A 28 -6.62 5.78 9.07
N THR A 29 -5.39 5.89 9.55
CA THR A 29 -4.27 5.03 9.15
C THR A 29 -3.83 4.08 10.27
N PHE A 30 -3.39 2.88 9.89
CA PHE A 30 -2.55 2.05 10.77
C PHE A 30 -1.15 2.67 10.86
N PRO A 31 -0.42 2.48 11.96
CA PRO A 31 0.93 3.02 12.14
C PRO A 31 1.98 2.37 11.23
N LEU A 32 1.71 1.15 10.78
CA LEU A 32 2.52 0.37 9.83
C LEU A 32 1.60 -0.31 8.81
N PRO A 33 2.11 -0.66 7.63
CA PRO A 33 1.31 -1.37 6.64
C PRO A 33 0.87 -2.74 7.16
N PRO A 34 -0.39 -3.16 6.96
CA PRO A 34 -0.81 -4.53 7.20
C PRO A 34 0.03 -5.53 6.39
N TYR A 35 0.24 -6.73 6.92
CA TYR A 35 1.00 -7.78 6.23
C TYR A 35 0.42 -8.09 4.85
N SER A 36 -0.90 -8.14 4.72
CA SER A 36 -1.58 -8.38 3.44
C SER A 36 -1.25 -7.30 2.39
N THR A 37 -1.10 -6.05 2.81
CA THR A 37 -0.75 -4.94 1.91
C THR A 37 0.68 -5.10 1.39
N VAL A 38 1.62 -5.46 2.26
CA VAL A 38 3.02 -5.73 1.87
C VAL A 38 3.10 -6.96 0.97
N LEU A 39 2.40 -8.05 1.31
CA LEU A 39 2.32 -9.25 0.47
C LEU A 39 1.77 -8.93 -0.93
N GLY A 40 0.69 -8.17 -1.01
CA GLY A 40 0.11 -7.75 -2.29
C GLY A 40 1.08 -6.94 -3.15
N MET A 41 1.82 -6.03 -2.54
CA MET A 41 2.87 -5.26 -3.22
C MET A 41 3.98 -6.17 -3.78
N ILE A 42 4.47 -7.13 -2.98
CA ILE A 42 5.51 -8.08 -3.42
C ILE A 42 4.99 -8.95 -4.57
N HIS A 43 3.76 -9.49 -4.45
CA HIS A 43 3.14 -10.28 -5.52
C HIS A 43 3.01 -9.48 -6.82
N ALA A 44 2.60 -8.21 -6.73
CA ALA A 44 2.52 -7.32 -7.89
C ALA A 44 3.90 -7.07 -8.52
N ALA A 45 4.94 -6.84 -7.70
CA ALA A 45 6.30 -6.65 -8.17
C ALA A 45 6.86 -7.88 -8.89
N CYS A 46 6.52 -9.08 -8.40
CA CYS A 46 6.96 -10.36 -8.98
C CYS A 46 6.10 -10.83 -10.15
N GLY A 47 4.94 -10.22 -10.38
CA GLY A 47 3.98 -10.69 -11.40
C GLY A 47 3.30 -12.00 -11.01
N PHE A 48 3.23 -12.34 -9.73
CA PHE A 48 2.57 -13.55 -9.26
C PHE A 48 1.05 -13.47 -9.46
N THR A 49 0.48 -14.49 -10.08
CA THR A 49 -0.98 -14.60 -10.30
C THR A 49 -1.67 -15.53 -9.32
N THR A 50 -0.90 -16.29 -8.56
CA THR A 50 -1.35 -17.17 -7.48
C THR A 50 -0.70 -16.77 -6.17
N PHE A 51 -1.19 -17.30 -5.06
CA PHE A 51 -0.61 -17.01 -3.74
C PHE A 51 0.71 -17.76 -3.55
N HIS A 52 1.77 -16.99 -3.26
CA HIS A 52 3.09 -17.49 -2.89
C HIS A 52 3.32 -17.18 -1.41
N PRO A 53 3.39 -18.19 -0.52
CA PRO A 53 3.55 -17.98 0.91
C PRO A 53 4.93 -17.41 1.25
N MET A 54 4.96 -16.43 2.14
CA MET A 54 6.19 -15.86 2.67
C MET A 54 5.97 -15.31 4.07
N GLU A 55 7.00 -15.36 4.90
CA GLU A 55 6.98 -14.74 6.22
C GLU A 55 7.49 -13.30 6.11
N LEU A 56 6.91 -12.41 6.91
CA LEU A 56 7.24 -10.98 6.92
C LEU A 56 7.52 -10.48 8.31
N SER A 57 8.52 -9.60 8.42
CA SER A 57 8.70 -8.72 9.56
C SER A 57 8.74 -7.28 9.06
N ILE A 58 7.95 -6.41 9.70
CA ILE A 58 7.82 -5.00 9.32
C ILE A 58 8.20 -4.14 10.51
N GLN A 59 9.18 -3.28 10.32
CA GLN A 59 9.62 -2.30 11.31
C GLN A 59 9.59 -0.92 10.67
N GLY A 60 9.20 0.10 11.44
CA GLY A 60 9.13 1.46 10.91
C GLY A 60 9.32 2.53 11.96
N LYS A 61 9.76 3.70 11.48
CA LYS A 61 9.84 4.93 12.27
C LYS A 61 9.34 6.08 11.39
N ASN A 62 8.42 6.88 11.92
CA ASN A 62 7.85 8.03 11.24
C ASN A 62 7.94 9.29 12.11
N LYS A 63 7.57 10.43 11.54
CA LYS A 63 7.53 11.73 12.24
C LYS A 63 6.14 12.10 12.78
N GLY A 64 5.21 11.16 12.83
CA GLY A 64 3.84 11.37 13.27
C GLY A 64 2.86 11.40 12.12
N THR A 65 1.64 11.85 12.42
CA THR A 65 0.53 11.90 11.46
C THR A 65 0.02 13.33 11.31
N ILE A 66 -0.47 13.64 10.12
CA ILE A 66 -1.20 14.86 9.80
C ILE A 66 -2.59 14.52 9.28
N SER A 67 -3.53 15.42 9.42
CA SER A 67 -4.85 15.32 8.78
C SER A 67 -4.91 16.26 7.60
N GLU A 68 -5.30 15.74 6.45
CA GLU A 68 -5.40 16.47 5.19
C GLU A 68 -6.81 16.41 4.63
N LEU A 69 -7.25 17.51 4.02
CA LEU A 69 -8.52 17.58 3.31
C LEU A 69 -8.32 17.21 1.84
N TYR A 70 -9.21 16.37 1.31
CA TYR A 70 -9.23 16.08 -0.12
C TYR A 70 -10.64 16.11 -0.67
N THR A 71 -10.75 16.37 -1.95
CA THR A 71 -12.02 16.31 -2.66
C THR A 71 -12.39 14.86 -2.96
N ARG A 72 -13.58 14.46 -2.49
CA ARG A 72 -14.14 13.15 -2.76
C ARG A 72 -15.21 13.25 -3.83
N TYR A 73 -15.14 12.39 -4.83
CA TYR A 73 -16.21 12.18 -5.81
C TYR A 73 -16.90 10.85 -5.50
N SER A 74 -18.25 10.86 -5.49
CA SER A 74 -19.04 9.66 -5.31
C SER A 74 -19.81 9.39 -6.58
N PHE A 75 -19.48 8.26 -7.21
CA PHE A 75 -20.14 7.73 -8.38
C PHE A 75 -21.11 6.62 -7.96
N SER A 76 -22.32 6.64 -8.52
CA SER A 76 -23.27 5.54 -8.37
C SER A 76 -23.70 5.10 -9.76
N ALA A 77 -23.58 3.82 -10.06
CA ALA A 77 -23.94 3.29 -11.37
C ALA A 77 -25.41 3.58 -11.70
N GLY A 78 -25.67 4.13 -12.89
CA GLY A 78 -27.00 4.38 -13.40
C GLY A 78 -27.77 5.57 -12.80
N VAL A 79 -27.14 6.38 -11.94
CA VAL A 79 -27.79 7.57 -11.38
C VAL A 79 -27.74 8.70 -12.40
N LYS A 80 -28.89 9.06 -12.96
CA LYS A 80 -29.03 10.18 -13.91
C LYS A 80 -28.77 11.52 -13.20
N PHE A 81 -28.25 12.47 -13.95
CA PHE A 81 -28.04 13.83 -13.45
C PHE A 81 -29.39 14.50 -13.15
N GLU A 82 -29.46 15.12 -11.98
CA GLU A 82 -30.57 15.96 -11.54
C GLU A 82 -30.01 17.31 -11.09
N GLU A 83 -30.44 18.39 -11.72
CA GLU A 83 -30.04 19.75 -11.35
C GLU A 83 -30.49 20.07 -9.92
N GLY A 84 -29.62 20.71 -9.15
CA GLY A 84 -29.84 21.01 -7.74
C GLY A 84 -29.56 19.85 -6.75
N ARG A 85 -29.45 18.61 -7.26
CA ARG A 85 -29.09 17.43 -6.44
C ARG A 85 -27.61 17.05 -6.60
N HIS A 86 -27.11 17.07 -7.83
CA HIS A 86 -25.75 16.68 -8.13
C HIS A 86 -24.87 17.89 -8.41
N GLN A 87 -23.65 17.89 -7.90
CA GLN A 87 -22.70 18.98 -8.09
C GLN A 87 -21.96 18.89 -9.43
N ILE A 88 -21.90 17.71 -10.02
CA ILE A 88 -21.20 17.47 -11.30
C ILE A 88 -22.09 16.61 -12.20
N CYS A 89 -22.12 17.00 -13.47
CA CYS A 89 -22.66 16.21 -14.56
C CYS A 89 -21.52 15.58 -15.35
N VAL A 90 -21.56 14.29 -15.55
CA VAL A 90 -20.64 13.55 -16.42
C VAL A 90 -21.40 13.06 -17.63
N HIS A 91 -20.94 13.50 -18.82
CA HIS A 91 -21.47 13.08 -20.10
C HIS A 91 -20.75 11.82 -20.60
N ASP A 92 -21.51 10.79 -20.89
CA ASP A 92 -21.08 9.64 -21.68
C ASP A 92 -22.17 9.40 -22.76
N LYS A 93 -22.88 8.30 -22.72
CA LYS A 93 -24.10 8.07 -23.55
C LYS A 93 -25.32 8.80 -23.02
N GLU A 94 -25.34 9.03 -21.73
CA GLU A 94 -26.36 9.75 -20.97
C GLU A 94 -25.66 10.66 -19.94
N ASP A 95 -26.43 11.53 -19.30
CA ASP A 95 -25.97 12.43 -18.25
C ASP A 95 -26.04 11.76 -16.89
N TYR A 96 -24.88 11.56 -16.26
CA TYR A 96 -24.75 10.94 -14.95
C TYR A 96 -24.43 11.95 -13.87
N GLY A 97 -25.13 11.83 -12.75
CA GLY A 97 -24.93 12.68 -11.58
C GLY A 97 -23.81 12.18 -10.68
N VAL A 98 -22.89 13.08 -10.30
CA VAL A 98 -21.79 12.80 -9.38
C VAL A 98 -21.85 13.75 -8.20
N PHE A 99 -21.76 13.20 -7.00
CA PHE A 99 -21.62 13.98 -5.78
C PHE A 99 -20.16 14.35 -5.55
N LYS A 100 -19.94 15.62 -5.21
CA LYS A 100 -18.65 16.16 -4.79
C LYS A 100 -18.72 16.51 -3.31
N GLY A 101 -17.77 16.06 -2.52
CA GLY A 101 -17.68 16.37 -1.10
C GLY A 101 -16.24 16.56 -0.65
N ILE A 102 -16.08 17.02 0.58
CA ILE A 102 -14.79 17.12 1.25
C ILE A 102 -14.68 15.96 2.23
N ALA A 103 -13.54 15.31 2.29
CA ALA A 103 -13.24 14.27 3.25
C ALA A 103 -11.87 14.47 3.86
N ASN A 104 -11.70 14.00 5.11
CA ASN A 104 -10.43 14.00 5.81
C ASN A 104 -9.70 12.68 5.59
N VAL A 105 -8.38 12.75 5.44
CA VAL A 105 -7.48 11.61 5.42
C VAL A 105 -6.34 11.86 6.39
N GLU A 106 -6.06 10.87 7.22
CA GLU A 106 -4.89 10.86 8.10
C GLU A 106 -3.70 10.28 7.31
N LEU A 107 -2.57 10.99 7.32
CA LEU A 107 -1.35 10.59 6.61
C LEU A 107 -0.19 10.47 7.58
N ILE A 108 0.55 9.38 7.48
CA ILE A 108 1.83 9.21 8.17
C ILE A 108 2.89 10.01 7.42
N CYS A 109 3.70 10.78 8.16
CA CYS A 109 4.76 11.61 7.62
C CYS A 109 6.12 10.93 7.73
N GLU A 110 6.90 10.98 6.65
CA GLU A 110 8.29 10.51 6.57
C GLU A 110 8.48 9.10 7.17
N ASN A 111 7.75 8.15 6.63
CA ASN A 111 7.77 6.76 7.10
C ASN A 111 9.00 6.01 6.55
N ASN A 112 9.98 5.76 7.41
CA ASN A 112 11.14 4.92 7.11
C ASN A 112 10.88 3.51 7.61
N MET A 113 11.02 2.52 6.75
CA MET A 113 10.71 1.13 7.08
C MET A 113 11.84 0.19 6.70
N ILE A 114 11.90 -0.91 7.44
CA ILE A 114 12.70 -2.07 7.14
C ILE A 114 11.76 -3.27 7.06
N LEU A 115 11.76 -3.94 5.92
CA LEU A 115 11.03 -5.16 5.69
C LEU A 115 12.03 -6.31 5.67
N HIS A 116 11.73 -7.41 6.38
CA HIS A 116 12.40 -8.68 6.20
C HIS A 116 11.39 -9.65 5.59
N ILE A 117 11.77 -10.26 4.49
CA ILE A 117 10.92 -11.11 3.67
C ILE A 117 11.59 -12.48 3.60
N LEU A 118 10.85 -13.51 3.99
CA LEU A 118 11.25 -14.92 3.90
C LEU A 118 10.31 -15.63 2.93
N PRO A 119 10.60 -15.62 1.62
CA PRO A 119 9.87 -16.44 0.67
C PRO A 119 10.34 -17.90 0.74
N SER A 120 9.69 -18.78 -0.01
CA SER A 120 10.21 -20.13 -0.27
C SER A 120 11.59 -20.07 -0.95
N GLU A 121 12.36 -21.16 -0.88
CA GLU A 121 13.66 -21.22 -1.56
C GLU A 121 13.52 -21.04 -3.08
N GLU A 122 12.43 -21.55 -3.67
CA GLU A 122 12.12 -21.45 -5.10
C GLU A 122 11.82 -20.01 -5.53
N ASP A 123 11.18 -19.24 -4.68
CA ASP A 123 10.76 -17.85 -4.97
C ASP A 123 11.83 -16.82 -4.61
N PHE A 124 12.85 -17.21 -3.84
CA PHE A 124 13.80 -16.26 -3.24
C PHE A 124 14.45 -15.34 -4.28
N ASP A 125 14.98 -15.90 -5.33
CA ASP A 125 15.68 -15.13 -6.36
C ASP A 125 14.71 -14.25 -7.17
N THR A 126 13.51 -14.75 -7.46
CA THR A 126 12.46 -13.97 -8.13
C THR A 126 12.05 -12.75 -7.29
N VAL A 127 11.78 -12.95 -6.02
CA VAL A 127 11.40 -11.86 -5.10
C VAL A 127 12.55 -10.86 -4.93
N TYR A 128 13.78 -11.37 -4.76
CA TYR A 128 14.96 -10.52 -4.61
C TYR A 128 15.20 -9.63 -5.84
N GLN A 129 15.18 -10.20 -7.02
CA GLN A 129 15.41 -9.47 -8.27
C GLN A 129 14.29 -8.48 -8.58
N SER A 130 13.04 -8.85 -8.33
CA SER A 130 11.87 -7.98 -8.55
C SER A 130 11.84 -6.78 -7.61
N LEU A 131 12.38 -6.91 -6.39
CA LEU A 131 12.49 -5.78 -5.46
C LEU A 131 13.75 -4.94 -5.72
N LEU A 132 14.81 -5.55 -6.22
CA LEU A 132 16.04 -4.83 -6.60
C LEU A 132 15.82 -3.98 -7.86
N ASN A 133 15.08 -4.51 -8.83
CA ASN A 133 14.74 -3.85 -10.10
C ASN A 133 13.24 -4.03 -10.38
N PRO A 134 12.38 -3.28 -9.68
CA PRO A 134 10.95 -3.44 -9.84
C PRO A 134 10.50 -3.07 -11.26
N PRO A 135 9.57 -3.83 -11.88
CA PRO A 135 9.13 -3.62 -13.25
C PRO A 135 8.32 -2.33 -13.42
N GLN A 136 7.85 -1.77 -12.34
CA GLN A 136 7.09 -0.51 -12.27
C GLN A 136 7.32 0.17 -10.93
N TYR A 137 6.93 1.44 -10.81
CA TYR A 137 6.92 2.11 -9.52
C TYR A 137 5.95 1.40 -8.57
N LEU A 138 6.48 0.97 -7.42
CA LEU A 138 5.67 0.29 -6.41
C LEU A 138 4.94 1.31 -5.55
N SER A 139 3.73 0.98 -5.16
CA SER A 139 2.96 1.69 -4.14
C SER A 139 2.68 0.77 -2.95
N LEU A 140 2.59 1.36 -1.76
CA LEU A 140 2.27 0.63 -0.54
C LEU A 140 1.30 1.48 0.27
N GLY A 141 0.04 1.06 0.35
CA GLY A 141 -1.09 1.83 0.86
C GLY A 141 -2.05 2.14 -0.28
N ARG A 142 -2.33 3.43 -0.53
CA ARG A 142 -3.11 3.86 -1.70
C ARG A 142 -2.23 3.78 -2.96
N TYR A 143 -2.85 3.80 -4.16
CA TYR A 143 -2.10 3.73 -5.42
C TYR A 143 -1.14 4.93 -5.60
N GLU A 144 -1.48 6.11 -5.04
CA GLU A 144 -0.65 7.31 -5.04
C GLU A 144 0.46 7.31 -3.97
N ASP A 145 0.42 6.38 -3.01
CA ASP A 145 1.40 6.27 -1.94
C ASP A 145 2.64 5.51 -2.44
N LEU A 146 3.45 6.16 -3.27
CA LEU A 146 4.63 5.55 -3.87
C LEU A 146 5.66 5.14 -2.82
N LEU A 147 6.28 3.99 -3.05
CA LEU A 147 7.33 3.43 -2.21
C LEU A 147 8.71 3.70 -2.84
N TYR A 148 9.58 4.39 -2.13
CA TYR A 148 10.99 4.52 -2.49
C TYR A 148 11.81 3.43 -1.82
N ILE A 149 12.33 2.50 -2.62
CA ILE A 149 13.25 1.47 -2.16
C ILE A 149 14.66 2.08 -2.12
N LYS A 150 15.22 2.20 -0.91
CA LYS A 150 16.57 2.73 -0.69
C LYS A 150 17.63 1.67 -0.92
N LYS A 151 17.37 0.44 -0.46
CA LYS A 151 18.33 -0.66 -0.49
C LYS A 151 17.64 -2.01 -0.38
N VAL A 152 18.13 -2.98 -1.14
CA VAL A 152 17.74 -4.39 -1.04
C VAL A 152 19.01 -5.21 -0.78
N ASN A 153 19.00 -6.03 0.26
CA ASN A 153 20.10 -6.90 0.64
C ASN A 153 19.60 -8.29 1.03
N CYS A 154 20.51 -9.27 0.96
CA CYS A 154 20.33 -10.50 1.71
C CYS A 154 20.82 -10.30 3.15
N SER A 155 20.07 -10.76 4.11
CA SER A 155 20.44 -10.80 5.53
C SER A 155 20.19 -12.17 6.11
N PHE A 156 20.87 -12.47 7.22
CA PHE A 156 20.61 -13.70 7.96
C PHE A 156 19.86 -13.34 9.23
N ILE A 157 18.74 -13.99 9.45
CA ILE A 157 17.92 -13.83 10.65
C ILE A 157 17.90 -15.12 11.47
N MET A 158 17.83 -14.97 12.77
CA MET A 158 17.65 -16.09 13.67
C MET A 158 16.17 -16.29 13.94
N GLY A 159 15.63 -17.46 13.61
CA GLY A 159 14.23 -17.82 13.84
C GLY A 159 14.09 -19.09 14.64
N ARG A 160 12.92 -19.26 15.28
CA ARG A 160 12.47 -20.55 15.81
C ARG A 160 11.43 -21.08 14.82
N ARG A 161 11.56 -22.33 14.39
CA ARG A 161 10.41 -23.01 13.78
C ARG A 161 9.38 -23.23 14.89
N SER A 162 8.18 -22.71 14.69
CA SER A 162 6.99 -23.10 15.45
C SER A 162 6.56 -24.50 15.08
#